data_0af71b7429fef27a25d80e8b331985e4
#
_entry.id   0af71b7429fef27a25d80e8b331985e4
#
_cell.length_a   1.000
_cell.length_b   1.000
_cell.length_c   1.000
_cell.angle_alpha   90.00
_cell.angle_beta   90.00
_cell.angle_gamma   90.00
#
_symmetry.space_group_name_H-M   'P 1'
#
loop_
_entity.id
_entity.type
_entity.pdbx_description
1 polymer ?
#
loop_
_entity_poly.entity_id
_entity_poly.type
_entity_poly.pdbx_seq_one_letter_code
_entity_poly.pdbx_strand_id
1 'polypeptide(L)'
;MYSSLKRKTPLKAKTPLKAKAPIRAKKSIDRRVAKPKTNKPYKPSYDYKSIFTNDLKKCYITGTRGMVHVHHIFGASNKANSEKYHFLIPLRADWHDMADYGVHFNKELDLKFKRKCQEYWLENYGSKEEFIKIFGMWW
;
A
#
# COMPACT_ATOMS: atom_id res chain seq x y z
N MET A 1 -51.16 -57.86 25.69
CA MET A 1 -51.49 -56.56 26.28
C MET A 1 -50.84 -55.47 25.34
N TYR A 2 -51.69 -54.81 24.57
CA TYR A 2 -51.19 -53.73 23.62
C TYR A 2 -51.22 -52.41 24.34
N SER A 3 -50.04 -51.79 24.51
CA SER A 3 -49.90 -50.49 25.14
C SER A 3 -50.32 -49.41 24.12
N SER A 4 -51.28 -48.57 24.49
CA SER A 4 -51.87 -47.49 23.73
C SER A 4 -50.84 -46.34 23.52
N LEU A 5 -50.46 -46.09 22.28
CA LEU A 5 -49.63 -44.95 21.91
C LEU A 5 -50.45 -43.64 21.96
N LYS A 6 -50.14 -42.79 22.92
CA LYS A 6 -50.71 -41.45 23.04
C LYS A 6 -50.36 -40.60 21.82
N ARG A 7 -51.36 -40.07 21.10
CA ARG A 7 -51.21 -39.16 19.99
C ARG A 7 -50.58 -37.85 20.46
N LYS A 8 -49.49 -37.47 19.81
CA LYS A 8 -48.86 -36.16 20.03
C LYS A 8 -49.76 -35.06 19.49
N THR A 9 -49.94 -33.99 20.26
CA THR A 9 -50.69 -32.78 19.87
C THR A 9 -50.14 -32.14 18.62
N PRO A 10 -50.98 -31.59 17.71
CA PRO A 10 -50.49 -30.93 16.51
C PRO A 10 -49.75 -29.63 16.84
N LEU A 11 -48.64 -29.42 16.15
CA LEU A 11 -47.82 -28.21 16.27
C LEU A 11 -48.65 -27.00 15.82
N LYS A 12 -48.73 -25.97 16.68
CA LYS A 12 -49.35 -24.68 16.33
C LYS A 12 -48.66 -24.10 15.10
N ALA A 13 -49.44 -23.70 14.09
CA ALA A 13 -48.97 -23.02 12.88
C ALA A 13 -48.21 -21.75 13.26
N LYS A 14 -47.00 -21.61 12.72
CA LYS A 14 -46.20 -20.41 12.91
C LYS A 14 -46.87 -19.25 12.17
N THR A 15 -47.06 -18.15 12.85
CA THR A 15 -47.52 -16.88 12.26
C THR A 15 -46.74 -16.51 11.00
N PRO A 16 -47.39 -16.08 9.92
CA PRO A 16 -46.71 -15.69 8.70
C PRO A 16 -45.82 -14.49 8.96
N LEU A 17 -44.55 -14.60 8.52
CA LEU A 17 -43.58 -13.50 8.58
C LEU A 17 -44.14 -12.31 7.80
N LYS A 18 -44.27 -11.17 8.48
CA LYS A 18 -44.61 -9.88 7.82
C LYS A 18 -43.60 -9.63 6.71
N ALA A 19 -44.10 -9.46 5.48
CA ALA A 19 -43.30 -9.08 4.32
C ALA A 19 -42.48 -7.82 4.66
N LYS A 20 -41.16 -7.89 4.52
CA LYS A 20 -40.29 -6.72 4.67
C LYS A 20 -40.63 -5.75 3.53
N ALA A 21 -40.80 -4.47 3.88
CA ALA A 21 -40.99 -3.40 2.91
C ALA A 21 -39.89 -3.44 1.82
N PRO A 22 -40.21 -3.12 0.56
CA PRO A 22 -39.19 -3.15 -0.50
C PRO A 22 -38.07 -2.19 -0.18
N ILE A 23 -36.83 -2.71 -0.25
CA ILE A 23 -35.63 -1.91 -0.07
C ILE A 23 -35.62 -0.84 -1.16
N ARG A 24 -35.84 0.42 -0.76
CA ARG A 24 -35.77 1.59 -1.64
C ARG A 24 -34.41 1.58 -2.32
N ALA A 25 -34.41 1.37 -3.64
CA ALA A 25 -33.20 1.36 -4.45
C ALA A 25 -32.40 2.63 -4.17
N LYS A 26 -31.20 2.48 -3.63
CA LYS A 26 -30.26 3.60 -3.47
C LYS A 26 -29.95 4.10 -4.87
N LYS A 27 -30.30 5.36 -5.20
CA LYS A 27 -29.86 6.04 -6.43
C LYS A 27 -28.36 5.79 -6.57
N SER A 28 -27.98 5.13 -7.66
CA SER A 28 -26.59 4.98 -8.03
C SER A 28 -26.01 6.39 -8.21
N ILE A 29 -25.10 6.78 -7.32
CA ILE A 29 -24.34 8.01 -7.49
C ILE A 29 -23.44 7.75 -8.68
N ASP A 30 -23.72 8.40 -9.80
CA ASP A 30 -22.88 8.35 -10.99
C ASP A 30 -21.51 8.99 -10.63
N ARG A 31 -20.54 8.14 -10.32
CA ARG A 31 -19.17 8.56 -9.97
C ARG A 31 -18.34 8.96 -11.19
N ARG A 32 -18.97 9.14 -12.34
CA ARG A 32 -18.30 9.59 -13.56
C ARG A 32 -18.23 11.12 -13.67
N VAL A 33 -17.93 11.81 -12.58
CA VAL A 33 -17.37 13.14 -12.72
C VAL A 33 -15.94 12.95 -13.19
N ALA A 34 -15.75 13.08 -14.51
CA ALA A 34 -14.42 13.08 -15.10
C ALA A 34 -13.59 14.17 -14.41
N LYS A 35 -12.56 13.75 -13.67
CA LYS A 35 -11.58 14.70 -13.14
C LYS A 35 -11.04 15.52 -14.31
N PRO A 36 -11.01 16.87 -14.24
CA PRO A 36 -10.47 17.67 -15.31
C PRO A 36 -9.05 17.18 -15.61
N LYS A 37 -8.82 16.74 -16.84
CA LYS A 37 -7.49 16.39 -17.34
C LYS A 37 -6.70 17.70 -17.38
N THR A 38 -5.93 18.00 -16.34
CA THR A 38 -4.98 19.09 -16.38
C THR A 38 -3.85 18.65 -17.30
N ASN A 39 -3.82 19.16 -18.52
CA ASN A 39 -2.75 18.93 -19.50
C ASN A 39 -1.44 19.64 -19.10
N LYS A 40 -1.28 19.98 -17.83
CA LYS A 40 0.01 20.51 -17.35
C LYS A 40 0.98 19.34 -17.24
N PRO A 41 2.11 19.34 -17.94
CA PRO A 41 3.14 18.34 -17.73
C PRO A 41 3.49 18.34 -16.24
N TYR A 42 3.49 17.16 -15.63
CA TYR A 42 3.93 16.98 -14.25
C TYR A 42 5.38 17.45 -14.19
N LYS A 43 5.59 18.63 -13.64
CA LYS A 43 6.92 19.07 -13.22
C LYS A 43 7.10 18.56 -11.80
N PRO A 44 7.97 17.59 -11.55
CA PRO A 44 8.32 17.24 -10.18
C PRO A 44 8.88 18.52 -9.54
N SER A 45 8.19 19.04 -8.54
CA SER A 45 8.57 20.29 -7.84
C SER A 45 9.74 20.09 -6.87
N TYR A 46 10.32 18.89 -6.84
CA TYR A 46 11.38 18.53 -5.93
C TYR A 46 12.60 18.05 -6.70
N ASP A 47 13.73 18.63 -6.38
CA ASP A 47 15.04 18.10 -6.76
C ASP A 47 15.33 16.88 -5.88
N TYR A 48 14.74 15.75 -6.27
CA TYR A 48 14.92 14.48 -5.53
C TYR A 48 16.39 14.09 -5.53
N LYS A 49 16.93 13.85 -4.34
CA LYS A 49 18.24 13.26 -4.13
C LYS A 49 18.09 11.83 -3.59
N SER A 50 19.13 11.03 -3.73
CA SER A 50 19.14 9.65 -3.25
C SER A 50 20.49 9.34 -2.61
N ILE A 51 20.47 8.60 -1.51
CA ILE A 51 21.69 8.04 -0.91
C ILE A 51 22.27 6.88 -1.74
N PHE A 52 21.47 6.31 -2.67
CA PHE A 52 21.86 5.15 -3.47
C PHE A 52 22.56 5.54 -4.78
N THR A 53 22.21 6.67 -5.36
CA THR A 53 22.72 7.10 -6.68
C THR A 53 22.56 8.59 -6.91
N ASN A 54 23.43 9.15 -7.73
CA ASN A 54 23.32 10.53 -8.19
C ASN A 54 22.45 10.67 -9.47
N ASP A 55 22.09 9.57 -10.12
CA ASP A 55 21.28 9.57 -11.34
C ASP A 55 19.94 8.85 -11.14
N LEU A 56 18.90 9.61 -10.83
CA LEU A 56 17.54 9.09 -10.63
C LEU A 56 16.83 8.66 -11.91
N LYS A 57 17.43 8.88 -13.09
CA LYS A 57 16.90 8.45 -14.37
C LYS A 57 17.40 7.06 -14.80
N LYS A 58 18.28 6.47 -14.00
CA LYS A 58 18.89 5.16 -14.23
C LYS A 58 18.49 4.19 -13.12
N CYS A 59 17.97 3.03 -13.49
CA CYS A 59 17.62 2.00 -12.53
C CYS A 59 18.82 1.56 -11.69
N TYR A 60 18.69 1.59 -10.39
CA TYR A 60 19.77 1.21 -9.46
C TYR A 60 20.21 -0.25 -9.59
N ILE A 61 19.27 -1.15 -9.90
CA ILE A 61 19.55 -2.60 -10.00
C ILE A 61 20.13 -2.96 -11.37
N THR A 62 19.47 -2.52 -12.44
CA THR A 62 19.81 -2.97 -13.81
C THR A 62 20.76 -2.02 -14.55
N GLY A 63 20.91 -0.81 -14.06
CA GLY A 63 21.71 0.21 -14.73
C GLY A 63 21.09 0.75 -16.02
N THR A 64 19.88 0.36 -16.39
CA THR A 64 19.20 0.78 -17.62
C THR A 64 18.42 2.08 -17.42
N ARG A 65 18.20 2.80 -18.51
CA ARG A 65 17.31 3.97 -18.56
C ARG A 65 15.98 3.56 -19.20
N GLY A 66 14.90 4.28 -18.89
CA GLY A 66 13.56 4.05 -19.41
C GLY A 66 12.64 3.37 -18.39
N MET A 67 11.39 3.83 -18.33
CA MET A 67 10.37 3.39 -17.37
C MET A 67 10.88 3.26 -15.92
N VAL A 68 11.71 4.22 -15.49
CA VAL A 68 12.26 4.27 -14.14
C VAL A 68 11.33 5.08 -13.25
N HIS A 69 10.94 4.48 -12.13
CA HIS A 69 10.15 5.10 -11.07
C HIS A 69 11.02 5.36 -9.85
N VAL A 70 10.82 6.51 -9.21
CA VAL A 70 11.49 6.80 -7.94
C VAL A 70 10.67 6.19 -6.81
N HIS A 71 11.21 5.13 -6.21
CA HIS A 71 10.61 4.42 -5.10
C HIS A 71 11.01 5.03 -3.76
N HIS A 72 10.04 5.25 -2.87
CA HIS A 72 10.26 5.70 -1.50
C HIS A 72 10.48 4.48 -0.61
N ILE A 73 11.67 4.33 -0.04
CA ILE A 73 12.02 3.17 0.81
C ILE A 73 11.08 3.05 2.01
N PHE A 74 10.71 4.16 2.61
CA PHE A 74 9.68 4.22 3.65
C PHE A 74 8.47 4.93 3.06
N GLY A 75 7.49 4.13 2.64
CA GLY A 75 6.26 4.60 1.99
C GLY A 75 5.18 5.06 2.96
N ALA A 76 3.95 5.19 2.48
CA ALA A 76 2.77 5.60 3.22
C ALA A 76 2.99 6.89 4.05
N SER A 77 2.78 6.83 5.37
CA SER A 77 2.95 7.98 6.28
C SER A 77 4.38 8.53 6.33
N ASN A 78 5.38 7.72 5.97
CA ASN A 78 6.80 8.08 5.99
C ASN A 78 7.34 8.62 4.66
N LYS A 79 6.50 8.82 3.66
CA LYS A 79 6.91 9.32 2.34
C LYS A 79 7.68 10.64 2.43
N ALA A 80 7.16 11.61 3.17
CA ALA A 80 7.82 12.90 3.38
C ALA A 80 9.17 12.77 4.10
N ASN A 81 9.30 11.82 5.04
CA ASN A 81 10.56 11.53 5.70
C ASN A 81 11.56 10.89 4.74
N SER A 82 11.11 9.97 3.86
CA SER A 82 11.96 9.39 2.82
C SER A 82 12.51 10.47 1.87
N GLU A 83 11.69 11.43 1.49
CA GLU A 83 12.13 12.56 0.67
C GLU A 83 13.15 13.44 1.42
N LYS A 84 12.84 13.80 2.68
CA LYS A 84 13.68 14.65 3.53
C LYS A 84 15.08 14.06 3.75
N TYR A 85 15.17 12.75 3.96
CA TYR A 85 16.44 12.06 4.26
C TYR A 85 17.05 11.37 3.03
N HIS A 86 16.51 11.63 1.84
CA HIS A 86 16.99 11.09 0.56
C HIS A 86 16.96 9.56 0.46
N PHE A 87 16.03 8.92 1.19
CA PHE A 87 15.79 7.47 1.16
C PHE A 87 14.89 7.10 -0.02
N LEU A 88 15.38 7.46 -1.21
CA LEU A 88 14.75 7.26 -2.50
C LEU A 88 15.64 6.38 -3.36
N ILE A 89 15.05 5.49 -4.16
CA ILE A 89 15.79 4.62 -5.06
C ILE A 89 15.10 4.56 -6.43
N PRO A 90 15.81 4.80 -7.52
CA PRO A 90 15.26 4.68 -8.86
C PRO A 90 15.23 3.21 -9.27
N LEU A 91 14.05 2.70 -9.58
CA LEU A 91 13.84 1.32 -10.02
C LEU A 91 13.10 1.30 -11.35
N ARG A 92 13.48 0.40 -12.26
CA ARG A 92 12.68 0.11 -13.45
C ARG A 92 11.34 -0.47 -13.03
N ALA A 93 10.29 -0.25 -13.81
CA ALA A 93 8.91 -0.59 -13.45
C ALA A 93 8.71 -2.05 -12.99
N ASP A 94 9.39 -3.00 -13.63
CA ASP A 94 9.35 -4.41 -13.24
C ASP A 94 10.02 -4.69 -11.87
N TRP A 95 11.09 -3.98 -11.54
CA TRP A 95 11.73 -4.03 -10.22
C TRP A 95 11.00 -3.20 -9.15
N HIS A 96 10.06 -2.36 -9.56
CA HIS A 96 9.24 -1.56 -8.66
C HIS A 96 7.98 -2.32 -8.23
N ASP A 97 7.01 -2.48 -9.13
CA ASP A 97 5.67 -3.01 -8.81
C ASP A 97 5.01 -3.82 -9.95
N MET A 98 5.67 -4.02 -11.09
CA MET A 98 5.07 -4.72 -12.25
C MET A 98 5.39 -6.22 -12.31
N ALA A 99 6.33 -6.71 -11.51
CA ALA A 99 6.69 -8.13 -11.46
C ALA A 99 6.75 -8.62 -10.02
N ASP A 100 6.62 -9.93 -9.83
CA ASP A 100 6.63 -10.59 -8.52
C ASP A 100 7.97 -10.47 -7.77
N TYR A 101 9.07 -10.28 -8.49
CA TYR A 101 10.38 -9.96 -7.94
C TYR A 101 10.57 -8.48 -7.59
N GLY A 102 9.63 -7.61 -7.94
CA GLY A 102 9.67 -6.18 -7.64
C GLY A 102 9.65 -5.90 -6.14
N VAL A 103 10.18 -4.74 -5.74
CA VAL A 103 10.37 -4.38 -4.33
C VAL A 103 9.07 -4.40 -3.52
N HIS A 104 7.92 -4.16 -4.13
CA HIS A 104 6.62 -4.24 -3.47
C HIS A 104 6.17 -5.66 -3.13
N PHE A 105 6.68 -6.67 -3.81
CA PHE A 105 6.33 -8.07 -3.64
C PHE A 105 7.48 -8.90 -3.03
N ASN A 106 8.71 -8.40 -3.14
CA ASN A 106 9.91 -9.05 -2.59
C ASN A 106 10.33 -8.44 -1.26
N LYS A 107 9.91 -9.08 -0.16
CA LYS A 107 10.19 -8.63 1.20
C LYS A 107 11.69 -8.58 1.52
N GLU A 108 12.48 -9.47 0.98
CA GLU A 108 13.93 -9.50 1.23
C GLU A 108 14.62 -8.30 0.58
N LEU A 109 14.22 -7.97 -0.66
CA LEU A 109 14.72 -6.82 -1.38
C LEU A 109 14.33 -5.52 -0.66
N ASP A 110 13.09 -5.38 -0.22
CA ASP A 110 12.61 -4.24 0.57
C ASP A 110 13.42 -4.07 1.86
N LEU A 111 13.59 -5.16 2.63
CA LEU A 111 14.38 -5.14 3.85
C LEU A 111 15.85 -4.79 3.59
N LYS A 112 16.44 -5.26 2.51
CA LYS A 112 17.82 -4.92 2.12
C LYS A 112 17.98 -3.41 1.93
N PHE A 113 17.05 -2.75 1.26
CA PHE A 113 17.11 -1.30 1.08
C PHE A 113 16.85 -0.55 2.39
N LYS A 114 15.92 -1.00 3.21
CA LYS A 114 15.64 -0.41 4.52
C LYS A 114 16.85 -0.46 5.44
N ARG A 115 17.54 -1.61 5.50
CA ARG A 115 18.77 -1.77 6.29
C ARG A 115 19.89 -0.85 5.82
N LYS A 116 20.07 -0.69 4.50
CA LYS A 116 21.03 0.29 3.96
C LYS A 116 20.71 1.72 4.40
N CYS A 117 19.43 2.10 4.41
CA CYS A 117 19.04 3.41 4.92
C CYS A 117 19.34 3.56 6.43
N GLN A 118 19.17 2.50 7.20
CA GLN A 118 19.44 2.50 8.63
C GLN A 118 20.95 2.59 8.93
N GLU A 119 21.77 1.86 8.18
CA GLU A 119 23.24 1.97 8.25
C GLU A 119 23.68 3.40 7.93
N TYR A 120 23.19 3.96 6.82
CA TYR A 120 23.47 5.33 6.43
C TYR A 120 23.00 6.35 7.49
N TRP A 121 21.87 6.09 8.15
CA TRP A 121 21.36 6.93 9.22
C TRP A 121 22.34 6.98 10.41
N LEU A 122 22.81 5.82 10.86
CA LEU A 122 23.74 5.73 11.98
C LEU A 122 25.08 6.45 11.70
N GLU A 123 25.50 6.46 10.45
CA GLU A 123 26.74 7.13 10.04
C GLU A 123 26.61 8.65 9.89
N ASN A 124 25.43 9.15 9.50
CA ASN A 124 25.29 10.52 9.02
C ASN A 124 24.28 11.39 9.80
N TYR A 125 23.33 10.80 10.51
CA TYR A 125 22.23 11.56 11.11
C TYR A 125 22.11 11.39 12.62
N GLY A 126 22.22 10.19 13.17
CA GLY A 126 22.05 10.01 14.61
C GLY A 126 21.84 8.58 15.07
N SER A 127 21.17 8.43 16.21
CA SER A 127 20.99 7.14 16.87
C SER A 127 19.82 6.32 16.29
N LYS A 128 19.78 5.04 16.68
CA LYS A 128 18.68 4.13 16.39
C LYS A 128 17.35 4.63 16.97
N GLU A 129 17.38 5.18 18.18
CA GLU A 129 16.21 5.70 18.89
C GLU A 129 15.59 6.90 18.13
N GLU A 130 16.44 7.79 17.61
CA GLU A 130 16.01 8.91 16.77
C GLU A 130 15.39 8.44 15.46
N PHE A 131 15.97 7.42 14.83
CA PHE A 131 15.38 6.80 13.64
C PHE A 131 13.99 6.24 13.93
N ILE A 132 13.81 5.47 15.01
CA ILE A 132 12.54 4.90 15.42
C ILE A 132 11.50 5.99 15.71
N LYS A 133 11.91 7.09 16.34
CA LYS A 133 11.01 8.22 16.59
C LYS A 133 10.45 8.84 15.32
N ILE A 134 11.20 8.82 14.22
CA ILE A 134 10.82 9.42 12.94
C ILE A 134 10.08 8.42 12.04
N PHE A 135 10.57 7.19 11.94
CA PHE A 135 10.08 6.17 11.01
C PHE A 135 9.14 5.14 11.67
N GLY A 136 9.06 5.12 13.01
CA GLY A 136 8.15 4.28 13.77
C GLY A 136 8.73 2.93 14.20
N MET A 137 9.73 2.40 13.49
CA MET A 137 10.33 1.10 13.79
C MET A 137 11.74 0.96 13.23
N TRP A 138 12.43 -0.09 13.68
CA TRP A 138 13.72 -0.56 13.14
C TRP A 138 13.51 -1.90 12.45
N TRP A 139 14.02 -2.09 11.22
CA TRP A 139 13.84 -3.29 10.41
C TRP A 139 15.03 -4.27 10.50
#